data_7b8a615f6741c3876a65b3293bfc2dc2
#
_entry.id   7b8a615f6741c3876a65b3293bfc2dc2
#
_cell.length_a   1.000
_cell.length_b   1.000
_cell.length_c   1.000
_cell.angle_alpha   90.00
_cell.angle_beta   90.00
_cell.angle_gamma   90.00
#
_symmetry.space_group_name_H-M   'P 1'
#
loop_
_entity.id
_entity.type
_entity.pdbx_description
1 polymer ?
#
loop_
_entity_poly.entity_id
_entity_poly.type
_entity_poly.pdbx_seq_one_letter_code
_entity_poly.pdbx_strand_id
1 'polypeptide(L)'
;RRQRQMCIRDSDYLRADLLVEGDTLRIFSVHLQTSGIAQLRRRFQKDYNREAPVDSMLGAVDRNSRIRAAQVREIRAETDASPYPVILAGDFNDTPSSYTYREMKGALTDGFRRCGNGYGGTFRYLGGLLRIDYVFYDDTFECVRYYMPSEVVSDHKVVIAELRFK
;
A
#
# COMPACT_ATOMS: atom_id res chain seq x y z
N ARG A 1 20.03 14.40 -18.25
CA ARG A 1 19.75 14.88 -16.88
C ARG A 1 18.37 14.39 -16.48
N ARG A 2 18.27 13.43 -15.55
CA ARG A 2 16.99 12.98 -14.98
C ARG A 2 16.45 14.11 -14.09
N GLN A 3 15.37 14.74 -14.49
CA GLN A 3 14.68 15.73 -13.68
C GLN A 3 13.73 14.97 -12.73
N ARG A 4 13.99 15.02 -11.44
CA ARG A 4 13.12 14.47 -10.40
C ARG A 4 12.39 15.64 -9.76
N GLN A 5 11.09 15.71 -9.92
CA GLN A 5 10.25 16.58 -9.12
C GLN A 5 9.65 15.73 -7.99
N MET A 6 10.14 15.93 -6.78
CA MET A 6 9.68 15.21 -5.59
C MET A 6 8.85 16.17 -4.76
N CYS A 7 7.58 15.85 -4.55
CA CYS A 7 6.74 16.56 -3.59
C CYS A 7 6.61 15.67 -2.35
N ILE A 8 7.22 16.11 -1.24
CA ILE A 8 7.02 15.51 0.08
C ILE A 8 5.97 16.38 0.76
N ARG A 9 4.80 15.82 1.04
CA ARG A 9 3.87 16.39 2.01
C ARG A 9 4.03 15.66 3.33
N ASP A 10 3.70 16.30 4.44
CA ASP A 10 3.67 15.70 5.81
C ASP A 10 2.63 14.57 5.95
N SER A 11 2.27 13.95 4.86
CA SER A 11 1.24 12.94 4.74
C SER A 11 1.82 11.63 4.22
N ASP A 12 1.22 10.59 4.54
CA ASP A 12 1.34 9.16 4.40
C ASP A 12 1.75 8.64 3.00
N TYR A 13 2.17 9.49 2.07
CA TYR A 13 2.65 9.11 0.75
C TYR A 13 3.70 10.07 0.17
N LEU A 14 4.52 9.54 -0.70
CA LEU A 14 5.49 10.26 -1.53
C LEU A 14 5.05 10.17 -2.99
N ARG A 15 5.06 11.30 -3.69
CA ARG A 15 4.82 11.39 -5.13
C ARG A 15 6.11 11.79 -5.85
N ALA A 16 6.43 11.10 -6.94
CA ALA A 16 7.56 11.44 -7.80
C ALA A 16 7.21 11.27 -9.28
N ASP A 17 7.61 12.23 -10.11
CA ASP A 17 7.54 12.12 -11.55
C ASP A 17 8.93 11.70 -12.09
N LEU A 18 8.96 10.60 -12.84
CA LEU A 18 10.18 10.02 -13.39
C LEU A 18 10.14 10.04 -14.92
N LEU A 19 11.23 10.47 -15.52
CA LEU A 19 11.45 10.33 -16.97
C LEU A 19 12.17 9.00 -17.24
N VAL A 20 11.53 8.11 -17.98
CA VAL A 20 12.05 6.80 -18.35
C VAL A 20 11.91 6.63 -19.85
N GLU A 21 13.02 6.45 -20.57
CA GLU A 21 13.08 6.23 -22.02
C GLU A 21 12.36 7.29 -22.89
N GLY A 22 12.18 8.49 -22.35
CA GLY A 22 11.50 9.60 -23.03
C GLY A 22 10.06 9.84 -22.54
N ASP A 23 9.46 8.89 -21.86
CA ASP A 23 8.13 8.99 -21.27
C ASP A 23 8.18 9.39 -19.81
N THR A 24 7.22 10.21 -19.38
CA THR A 24 7.08 10.57 -17.97
C THR A 24 6.03 9.68 -17.32
N LEU A 25 6.37 9.10 -16.18
CA LEU A 25 5.45 8.35 -15.32
C LEU A 25 5.41 8.94 -13.92
N ARG A 26 4.29 8.77 -13.23
CA ARG A 26 4.09 9.21 -11.84
C ARG A 26 4.05 8.02 -10.90
N ILE A 27 4.90 8.07 -9.87
CA ILE A 27 4.92 7.04 -8.82
C ILE A 27 4.37 7.64 -7.52
N PHE A 28 3.47 6.89 -6.89
CA PHE A 28 3.06 7.09 -5.50
C PHE A 28 3.60 5.95 -4.65
N SER A 29 4.36 6.28 -3.61
CA SER A 29 4.76 5.35 -2.56
C SER A 29 3.97 5.68 -1.31
N VAL A 30 3.15 4.76 -0.83
CA VAL A 30 2.20 5.00 0.26
C VAL A 30 2.44 4.12 1.46
N HIS A 31 2.14 4.65 2.65
CA HIS A 31 2.05 3.88 3.88
C HIS A 31 0.86 4.42 4.67
N LEU A 32 -0.28 3.77 4.54
CA LEU A 32 -1.53 4.23 5.14
C LEU A 32 -1.60 3.94 6.63
N GLN A 33 -2.52 4.63 7.31
CA GLN A 33 -2.77 4.47 8.75
C GLN A 33 -2.98 3.00 9.13
N THR A 34 -2.21 2.52 10.10
CA THR A 34 -2.33 1.14 10.62
C THR A 34 -3.64 0.95 11.39
N SER A 35 -4.04 -0.31 11.63
CA SER A 35 -5.20 -0.60 12.47
C SER A 35 -5.05 -0.13 13.93
N GLY A 36 -3.82 0.08 14.39
CA GLY A 36 -3.50 0.48 15.76
C GLY A 36 -3.59 -0.65 16.79
N ILE A 37 -4.00 -1.86 16.39
CA ILE A 37 -4.17 -2.99 17.33
C ILE A 37 -2.84 -3.36 18.00
N ALA A 38 -1.75 -3.41 17.25
CA ALA A 38 -0.43 -3.80 17.77
C ALA A 38 0.07 -2.79 18.81
N GLN A 39 -0.07 -1.49 18.54
CA GLN A 39 0.31 -0.44 19.49
C GLN A 39 -0.54 -0.51 20.76
N LEU A 40 -1.86 -0.73 20.60
CA LEU A 40 -2.78 -0.83 21.72
C LEU A 40 -2.44 -2.03 22.61
N ARG A 41 -2.21 -3.21 22.03
CA ARG A 41 -1.80 -4.42 22.76
C ARG A 41 -0.50 -4.21 23.53
N ARG A 42 0.53 -3.62 22.87
CA ARG A 42 1.82 -3.29 23.53
C ARG A 42 1.62 -2.34 24.70
N ARG A 43 0.77 -1.31 24.56
CA ARG A 43 0.46 -0.37 25.63
C ARG A 43 -0.19 -1.05 26.82
N PHE A 44 -1.23 -1.85 26.60
CA PHE A 44 -1.91 -2.56 27.68
C PHE A 44 -0.99 -3.57 28.37
N GLN A 45 -0.16 -4.28 27.62
CA GLN A 45 0.82 -5.19 28.20
C GLN A 45 1.86 -4.45 29.06
N LYS A 46 2.35 -3.30 28.59
CA LYS A 46 3.37 -2.50 29.28
C LYS A 46 2.83 -1.80 30.52
N ASP A 47 1.69 -1.11 30.36
CA ASP A 47 1.19 -0.19 31.40
C ASP A 47 0.32 -0.90 32.43
N TYR A 48 -0.34 -1.99 32.07
CA TYR A 48 -1.32 -2.69 32.90
C TYR A 48 -1.05 -4.18 33.09
N ASN A 49 -0.02 -4.72 32.47
CA ASN A 49 0.32 -6.16 32.44
C ASN A 49 -0.90 -7.04 32.13
N ARG A 50 -1.73 -6.64 31.18
CA ARG A 50 -2.93 -7.36 30.76
C ARG A 50 -3.19 -7.19 29.26
N GLU A 51 -4.10 -8.02 28.74
CA GLU A 51 -4.58 -7.92 27.37
C GLU A 51 -5.46 -6.67 27.16
N ALA A 52 -5.39 -6.09 25.96
CA ALA A 52 -6.25 -4.97 25.60
C ALA A 52 -7.71 -5.44 25.48
N PRO A 53 -8.68 -4.72 26.07
CA PRO A 53 -10.09 -5.06 25.92
C PRO A 53 -10.54 -5.03 24.46
N VAL A 54 -11.45 -5.94 24.10
CA VAL A 54 -11.97 -6.06 22.71
C VAL A 54 -12.59 -4.75 22.23
N ASP A 55 -13.40 -4.10 23.08
CA ASP A 55 -14.02 -2.81 22.72
C ASP A 55 -13.00 -1.73 22.42
N SER A 56 -11.89 -1.70 23.14
CA SER A 56 -10.78 -0.77 22.89
C SER A 56 -10.09 -1.08 21.55
N MET A 57 -9.97 -2.35 21.19
CA MET A 57 -9.42 -2.78 19.90
C MET A 57 -10.36 -2.41 18.75
N LEU A 58 -11.66 -2.67 18.91
CA LEU A 58 -12.68 -2.29 17.91
C LEU A 58 -12.73 -0.77 17.72
N GLY A 59 -12.71 0.01 18.79
CA GLY A 59 -12.65 1.47 18.72
C GLY A 59 -11.38 2.00 18.04
N ALA A 60 -10.24 1.34 18.21
CA ALA A 60 -9.01 1.69 17.52
C ALA A 60 -9.12 1.39 16.02
N VAL A 61 -9.67 0.25 15.63
CA VAL A 61 -9.89 -0.14 14.22
C VAL A 61 -10.83 0.86 13.55
N ASP A 62 -11.99 1.19 14.15
CA ASP A 62 -12.94 2.14 13.57
C ASP A 62 -12.30 3.51 13.36
N ARG A 63 -11.67 4.07 14.38
CA ARG A 63 -11.00 5.38 14.28
C ARG A 63 -9.92 5.39 13.18
N ASN A 64 -9.06 4.39 13.15
CA ASN A 64 -7.97 4.32 12.20
C ASN A 64 -8.46 4.02 10.76
N SER A 65 -9.58 3.29 10.62
CA SER A 65 -10.23 3.10 9.32
C SER A 65 -10.79 4.40 8.75
N ARG A 66 -11.34 5.28 9.60
CA ARG A 66 -11.80 6.62 9.17
C ARG A 66 -10.65 7.51 8.71
N ILE A 67 -9.51 7.48 9.44
CA ILE A 67 -8.30 8.21 9.04
C ILE A 67 -7.83 7.68 7.69
N ARG A 68 -7.69 6.36 7.55
CA ARG A 68 -7.27 5.70 6.31
C ARG A 68 -8.20 6.04 5.13
N ALA A 69 -9.52 6.09 5.35
CA ALA A 69 -10.47 6.49 4.33
C ALA A 69 -10.30 7.94 3.86
N ALA A 70 -9.86 8.85 4.73
CA ALA A 70 -9.52 10.22 4.33
C ALA A 70 -8.23 10.27 3.48
N GLN A 71 -7.18 9.56 3.91
CA GLN A 71 -5.93 9.41 3.17
C GLN A 71 -6.17 8.86 1.76
N VAL A 72 -6.98 7.81 1.66
CA VAL A 72 -7.36 7.17 0.39
C VAL A 72 -8.02 8.16 -0.57
N ARG A 73 -8.98 8.97 -0.10
CA ARG A 73 -9.66 9.96 -0.94
C ARG A 73 -8.69 11.03 -1.47
N GLU A 74 -7.74 11.47 -0.65
CA GLU A 74 -6.73 12.44 -1.07
C GLU A 74 -5.82 11.85 -2.16
N ILE A 75 -5.26 10.65 -1.91
CA ILE A 75 -4.38 9.98 -2.87
C ILE A 75 -5.12 9.67 -4.17
N ARG A 76 -6.39 9.24 -4.08
CA ARG A 76 -7.23 8.96 -5.25
C ARG A 76 -7.43 10.21 -6.11
N ALA A 77 -7.75 11.34 -5.50
CA ALA A 77 -7.92 12.60 -6.21
C ALA A 77 -6.64 13.01 -6.98
N GLU A 78 -5.46 12.85 -6.37
CA GLU A 78 -4.19 13.12 -7.05
C GLU A 78 -3.84 12.09 -8.13
N THR A 79 -4.22 10.83 -7.92
CA THR A 79 -4.01 9.76 -8.91
C THR A 79 -4.88 10.01 -10.14
N ASP A 80 -6.17 10.33 -9.94
CA ASP A 80 -7.12 10.61 -11.03
C ASP A 80 -6.79 11.90 -11.80
N ALA A 81 -6.20 12.88 -11.13
CA ALA A 81 -5.76 14.13 -11.74
C ALA A 81 -4.36 14.03 -12.40
N SER A 82 -3.73 12.85 -12.39
CA SER A 82 -2.40 12.70 -12.96
C SER A 82 -2.42 12.86 -14.49
N PRO A 83 -1.58 13.75 -15.06
CA PRO A 83 -1.41 13.83 -16.50
C PRO A 83 -0.50 12.73 -17.07
N TYR A 84 0.07 11.89 -16.20
CA TYR A 84 1.01 10.85 -16.55
C TYR A 84 0.50 9.48 -16.12
N PRO A 85 0.92 8.39 -16.80
CA PRO A 85 0.68 7.04 -16.34
C PRO A 85 1.13 6.84 -14.89
N VAL A 86 0.31 6.16 -14.09
CA VAL A 86 0.51 6.04 -12.65
C VAL A 86 0.97 4.65 -12.25
N ILE A 87 1.92 4.61 -11.33
CA ILE A 87 2.24 3.45 -10.49
C ILE A 87 2.00 3.84 -9.04
N LEU A 88 1.16 3.07 -8.35
CA LEU A 88 0.78 3.27 -6.96
C LEU A 88 1.18 2.04 -6.15
N ALA A 89 2.14 2.18 -5.24
CA ALA A 89 2.69 1.05 -4.49
C ALA A 89 2.88 1.38 -3.01
N GLY A 90 2.80 0.36 -2.15
CA GLY A 90 3.11 0.46 -0.73
C GLY A 90 2.22 -0.35 0.18
N ASP A 91 2.33 -0.07 1.49
CA ASP A 91 1.52 -0.68 2.54
C ASP A 91 0.20 0.08 2.73
N PHE A 92 -0.90 -0.56 2.37
CA PHE A 92 -2.24 0.01 2.53
C PHE A 92 -2.86 -0.30 3.91
N ASN A 93 -2.20 -1.13 4.70
CA ASN A 93 -2.67 -1.57 6.01
C ASN A 93 -4.10 -2.13 6.00
N ASP A 94 -4.53 -2.67 4.85
CA ASP A 94 -5.87 -3.21 4.66
C ASP A 94 -5.90 -4.33 3.60
N THR A 95 -6.90 -5.20 3.66
CA THR A 95 -7.00 -6.41 2.82
C THR A 95 -7.73 -6.16 1.50
N PRO A 96 -7.66 -7.09 0.50
CA PRO A 96 -8.31 -6.93 -0.80
C PRO A 96 -9.84 -6.82 -0.76
N SER A 97 -10.48 -7.19 0.34
CA SER A 97 -11.94 -7.07 0.52
C SER A 97 -12.37 -5.70 1.05
N SER A 98 -11.44 -4.84 1.44
CA SER A 98 -11.71 -3.57 2.12
C SER A 98 -12.16 -2.44 1.17
N TYR A 99 -12.73 -1.39 1.78
CA TYR A 99 -12.96 -0.11 1.12
C TYR A 99 -11.65 0.49 0.60
N THR A 100 -10.62 0.52 1.44
CA THR A 100 -9.27 1.04 1.13
C THR A 100 -8.73 0.45 -0.18
N TYR A 101 -8.76 -0.87 -0.32
CA TYR A 101 -8.28 -1.54 -1.52
C TYR A 101 -9.08 -1.14 -2.77
N ARG A 102 -10.41 -1.13 -2.68
CA ARG A 102 -11.27 -0.81 -3.83
C ARG A 102 -11.06 0.61 -4.33
N GLU A 103 -11.01 1.56 -3.40
CA GLU A 103 -10.79 2.97 -3.74
C GLU A 103 -9.39 3.21 -4.31
N MET A 104 -8.35 2.72 -3.62
CA MET A 104 -6.97 2.88 -4.08
C MET A 104 -6.74 2.24 -5.45
N LYS A 105 -7.35 1.08 -5.69
CA LYS A 105 -7.26 0.41 -6.98
C LYS A 105 -7.96 1.22 -8.07
N GLY A 106 -9.22 1.66 -7.86
CA GLY A 106 -10.01 2.32 -8.88
C GLY A 106 -9.92 1.63 -10.24
N ALA A 107 -9.51 2.37 -11.28
CA ALA A 107 -9.28 1.87 -12.63
C ALA A 107 -7.93 1.15 -12.81
N LEU A 108 -6.98 1.30 -11.86
CA LEU A 108 -5.66 0.70 -11.97
C LEU A 108 -5.70 -0.84 -11.93
N THR A 109 -4.68 -1.46 -12.48
CA THR A 109 -4.50 -2.92 -12.48
C THR A 109 -3.72 -3.35 -11.24
N ASP A 110 -4.21 -4.35 -10.51
CA ASP A 110 -3.47 -5.01 -9.41
C ASP A 110 -2.43 -5.97 -9.98
N GLY A 111 -1.15 -5.68 -9.75
CA GLY A 111 -0.02 -6.45 -10.27
C GLY A 111 -0.04 -7.90 -9.82
N PHE A 112 -0.35 -8.17 -8.55
CA PHE A 112 -0.46 -9.56 -8.07
C PHE A 112 -1.58 -10.32 -8.78
N ARG A 113 -2.74 -9.72 -8.95
CA ARG A 113 -3.88 -10.36 -9.63
C ARG A 113 -3.62 -10.58 -11.12
N ARG A 114 -2.77 -9.77 -11.72
CA ARG A 114 -2.47 -9.83 -13.16
C ARG A 114 -1.39 -10.84 -13.49
N CYS A 115 -0.28 -10.86 -12.76
CA CYS A 115 0.88 -11.69 -13.06
C CYS A 115 1.57 -12.30 -11.82
N GLY A 116 0.97 -12.16 -10.63
CA GLY A 116 1.42 -12.89 -9.43
C GLY A 116 1.03 -14.35 -9.45
N ASN A 117 1.71 -15.14 -8.65
CA ASN A 117 1.45 -16.57 -8.52
C ASN A 117 1.37 -16.99 -7.05
N GLY A 118 0.62 -18.04 -6.75
CA GLY A 118 0.47 -18.60 -5.43
C GLY A 118 -0.37 -17.73 -4.49
N TYR A 119 -0.01 -17.76 -3.21
CA TYR A 119 -0.69 -17.05 -2.13
C TYR A 119 -0.04 -15.67 -1.89
N GLY A 120 -0.78 -14.61 -2.11
CA GLY A 120 -0.27 -13.24 -2.13
C GLY A 120 -0.07 -12.56 -0.78
N GLY A 121 -0.04 -13.30 0.33
CA GLY A 121 0.13 -12.71 1.67
C GLY A 121 1.48 -12.04 1.85
N THR A 122 1.47 -10.75 2.19
CA THR A 122 2.66 -9.91 2.34
C THR A 122 3.05 -9.68 3.79
N PHE A 123 2.11 -9.73 4.73
CA PHE A 123 2.36 -9.59 6.16
C PHE A 123 2.66 -10.95 6.81
N ARG A 124 3.84 -11.08 7.44
CA ARG A 124 4.34 -12.37 7.92
C ARG A 124 3.63 -12.92 9.16
N TYR A 125 3.03 -12.05 9.97
CA TYR A 125 2.21 -12.50 11.09
C TYR A 125 0.89 -13.13 10.63
N LEU A 126 0.21 -13.79 11.52
CA LEU A 126 -1.02 -14.56 11.23
C LEU A 126 -0.82 -15.61 10.13
N GLY A 127 0.35 -16.27 10.10
CA GLY A 127 0.66 -17.29 9.10
C GLY A 127 0.87 -16.74 7.68
N GLY A 128 1.10 -15.44 7.54
CA GLY A 128 1.29 -14.81 6.23
C GLY A 128 0.00 -14.71 5.41
N LEU A 129 -1.17 -14.75 6.07
CA LEU A 129 -2.48 -14.78 5.40
C LEU A 129 -2.90 -13.41 4.84
N LEU A 130 -2.35 -12.31 5.35
CA LEU A 130 -2.79 -10.99 4.97
C LEU A 130 -1.94 -10.42 3.84
N ARG A 131 -2.59 -10.02 2.76
CA ARG A 131 -2.02 -9.17 1.73
C ARG A 131 -2.44 -7.75 2.01
N ILE A 132 -1.49 -6.91 2.40
CA ILE A 132 -1.69 -5.50 2.75
C ILE A 132 -0.76 -4.57 1.99
N ASP A 133 0.24 -5.13 1.29
CA ASP A 133 1.13 -4.41 0.39
C ASP A 133 0.73 -4.66 -1.06
N TYR A 134 0.71 -3.63 -1.86
CA TYR A 134 0.22 -3.68 -3.23
C TYR A 134 1.12 -2.91 -4.19
N VAL A 135 1.07 -3.31 -5.47
CA VAL A 135 1.53 -2.53 -6.61
C VAL A 135 0.38 -2.47 -7.61
N PHE A 136 -0.17 -1.29 -7.79
CA PHE A 136 -1.17 -0.98 -8.81
C PHE A 136 -0.53 -0.14 -9.91
N TYR A 137 -0.99 -0.28 -11.13
CA TYR A 137 -0.44 0.44 -12.27
C TYR A 137 -1.50 0.72 -13.34
N ASP A 138 -1.25 1.77 -14.09
CA ASP A 138 -2.06 2.21 -15.24
C ASP A 138 -2.02 1.18 -16.37
N ASP A 139 -3.04 1.18 -17.22
CA ASP A 139 -3.15 0.26 -18.36
C ASP A 139 -2.10 0.49 -19.46
N THR A 140 -1.38 1.61 -19.44
CA THR A 140 -0.19 1.89 -20.26
C THR A 140 0.94 0.88 -20.01
N PHE A 141 0.93 0.24 -18.84
CA PHE A 141 1.94 -0.76 -18.49
C PHE A 141 1.45 -2.19 -18.69
N GLU A 142 2.40 -3.07 -18.96
CA GLU A 142 2.24 -4.51 -18.87
C GLU A 142 3.06 -5.04 -17.68
N CYS A 143 2.44 -5.89 -16.87
CA CYS A 143 3.17 -6.61 -15.82
C CYS A 143 3.86 -7.83 -16.43
N VAL A 144 5.19 -7.80 -16.42
CA VAL A 144 6.02 -8.90 -16.91
C VAL A 144 6.19 -9.96 -15.84
N ARG A 145 6.38 -9.52 -14.58
CA ARG A 145 6.63 -10.42 -13.45
C ARG A 145 6.22 -9.77 -12.14
N TYR A 146 5.68 -10.59 -11.24
CA TYR A 146 5.37 -10.19 -9.86
C TYR A 146 5.80 -11.30 -8.92
N TYR A 147 6.64 -10.99 -7.94
CA TYR A 147 7.16 -11.99 -7.01
C TYR A 147 7.54 -11.39 -5.67
N MET A 148 7.64 -12.27 -4.69
CA MET A 148 8.07 -11.96 -3.33
C MET A 148 9.28 -12.83 -2.99
N PRO A 149 10.49 -12.24 -2.87
CA PRO A 149 11.67 -12.96 -2.43
C PRO A 149 11.48 -13.63 -1.06
N SER A 150 12.19 -14.71 -0.83
CA SER A 150 12.08 -15.51 0.41
C SER A 150 12.79 -14.87 1.61
N GLU A 151 13.67 -13.90 1.36
CA GLU A 151 14.48 -13.24 2.37
C GLU A 151 13.61 -12.58 3.46
N VAL A 152 14.05 -12.74 4.71
CA VAL A 152 13.35 -12.19 5.88
C VAL A 152 14.12 -10.99 6.40
N VAL A 153 13.72 -9.81 5.94
CA VAL A 153 14.33 -8.53 6.35
C VAL A 153 13.38 -7.66 7.18
N SER A 154 12.09 -8.02 7.23
CA SER A 154 11.02 -7.29 7.90
C SER A 154 9.88 -8.26 8.27
N ASP A 155 8.92 -7.78 9.04
CA ASP A 155 7.61 -8.40 9.24
C ASP A 155 6.70 -8.33 7.99
N HIS A 156 7.09 -7.54 7.00
CA HIS A 156 6.53 -7.60 5.65
C HIS A 156 7.44 -8.37 4.69
N LYS A 157 6.84 -8.98 3.67
CA LYS A 157 7.58 -9.51 2.52
C LYS A 157 7.85 -8.38 1.55
N VAL A 158 9.04 -8.39 0.98
CA VAL A 158 9.34 -7.50 -0.16
C VAL A 158 8.48 -7.91 -1.34
N VAL A 159 7.84 -6.93 -1.98
CA VAL A 159 7.05 -7.10 -3.20
C VAL A 159 7.82 -6.48 -4.35
N ILE A 160 8.01 -7.24 -5.43
CA ILE A 160 8.66 -6.78 -6.65
C ILE A 160 7.71 -6.98 -7.83
N ALA A 161 7.45 -5.91 -8.56
CA ALA A 161 6.72 -5.92 -9.83
C ALA A 161 7.63 -5.36 -10.93
N GLU A 162 7.82 -6.15 -11.98
CA GLU A 162 8.52 -5.75 -13.19
C GLU A 162 7.46 -5.30 -14.21
N LEU A 163 7.46 -4.01 -14.54
CA LEU A 163 6.53 -3.39 -15.45
C LEU A 163 7.29 -2.87 -16.67
N ARG A 164 6.67 -2.95 -17.86
CA ARG A 164 7.17 -2.26 -19.05
C ARG A 164 6.05 -1.45 -19.70
N PHE A 165 6.40 -0.42 -20.43
CA PHE A 165 5.47 0.27 -21.32
C PHE A 165 4.99 -0.69 -22.43
N LYS A 166 3.71 -0.61 -22.78
CA LYS A 166 3.14 -1.36 -23.90
C LYS A 166 3.55 -0.78 -25.24
#